data_3fd1fd8510beb671ff12769a791cb5f1
#
_entry.id   3fd1fd8510beb671ff12769a791cb5f1
#
_cell.length_a   1.000
_cell.length_b   1.000
_cell.length_c   1.000
_cell.angle_alpha   90.00
_cell.angle_beta   90.00
_cell.angle_gamma   90.00
#
_symmetry.space_group_name_H-M   'P 1'
#
loop_
_entity.id
_entity.type
_entity.pdbx_description
1 polymer ?
#
loop_
_entity_poly.entity_id
_entity_poly.type
_entity_poly.pdbx_seq_one_letter_code
_entity_poly.pdbx_strand_id
1 'polypeptide(L)'
;MVVDDVSEDEELALRILKDISEDTSVPRNIRRSASDALTMLGNVEQEPSRAIRANVATSILEETSLDPNCPVHARTLIWKTISILETIRDIEE
;
A
#
# COMPACT_ATOMS: atom_id res chain seq x y z
N MET A 1 -2.24 5.29 -23.36
CA MET A 1 -1.25 6.11 -22.67
C MET A 1 -0.69 5.39 -21.48
N VAL A 2 0.62 5.39 -21.43
CA VAL A 2 1.33 4.69 -20.35
C VAL A 2 0.97 5.28 -18.98
N VAL A 3 0.77 6.59 -18.96
CA VAL A 3 0.47 7.30 -17.71
C VAL A 3 -0.84 6.81 -17.10
N ASP A 4 -1.82 6.51 -17.95
CA ASP A 4 -3.12 6.06 -17.45
C ASP A 4 -3.01 4.71 -16.75
N ASP A 5 -2.18 3.80 -17.27
CA ASP A 5 -1.99 2.49 -16.65
C ASP A 5 -1.41 2.62 -15.25
N VAL A 6 -0.41 3.50 -15.09
CA VAL A 6 0.22 3.72 -13.79
C VAL A 6 -0.78 4.34 -12.82
N SER A 7 -1.60 5.30 -13.30
CA SER A 7 -2.61 5.92 -12.46
C SER A 7 -3.65 4.91 -11.99
N GLU A 8 -4.08 4.01 -12.88
CA GLU A 8 -5.08 3.01 -12.52
C GLU A 8 -4.54 2.04 -11.49
N ASP A 9 -3.27 1.63 -11.63
CA ASP A 9 -2.65 0.74 -10.66
C ASP A 9 -2.53 1.43 -9.31
N GLU A 10 -2.15 2.69 -9.31
CA GLU A 10 -2.02 3.45 -8.08
C GLU A 10 -3.38 3.57 -7.39
N GLU A 11 -4.43 3.86 -8.16
CA GLU A 11 -5.78 3.95 -7.59
C GLU A 11 -6.22 2.62 -7.00
N LEU A 12 -5.88 1.53 -7.66
CA LEU A 12 -6.22 0.20 -7.15
C LEU A 12 -5.51 -0.05 -5.82
N ALA A 13 -4.23 0.30 -5.73
CA ALA A 13 -3.47 0.13 -4.49
C ALA A 13 -4.12 0.92 -3.36
N LEU A 14 -4.51 2.17 -3.62
CA LEU A 14 -5.14 3.01 -2.61
C LEU A 14 -6.47 2.43 -2.17
N ARG A 15 -7.24 1.90 -3.11
CA ARG A 15 -8.54 1.29 -2.78
C ARG A 15 -8.36 0.05 -1.93
N ILE A 16 -7.39 -0.79 -2.28
CA ILE A 16 -7.12 -2.01 -1.51
C ILE A 16 -6.77 -1.64 -0.06
N LEU A 17 -5.89 -0.66 0.11
CA LEU A 17 -5.47 -0.27 1.46
C LEU A 17 -6.63 0.32 2.25
N LYS A 18 -7.46 1.11 1.59
CA LYS A 18 -8.64 1.65 2.26
C LYS A 18 -9.58 0.53 2.71
N ASP A 19 -9.82 -0.44 1.82
CA ASP A 19 -10.70 -1.55 2.13
C ASP A 19 -10.18 -2.35 3.31
N ILE A 20 -8.87 -2.62 3.36
CA ILE A 20 -8.29 -3.35 4.48
C ILE A 20 -8.43 -2.54 5.77
N SER A 21 -8.18 -1.23 5.70
CA SER A 21 -8.26 -0.39 6.89
C SER A 21 -9.66 -0.31 7.47
N GLU A 22 -10.69 -0.62 6.66
CA GLU A 22 -12.08 -0.57 7.10
C GLU A 22 -12.68 -1.95 7.32
N ASP A 23 -11.92 -3.01 7.08
CA ASP A 23 -12.43 -4.39 7.18
C ASP A 23 -12.38 -4.86 8.63
N THR A 24 -13.55 -4.93 9.27
CA THR A 24 -13.63 -5.28 10.69
C THR A 24 -13.29 -6.75 10.95
N SER A 25 -13.19 -7.57 9.91
CA SER A 25 -12.75 -8.96 10.09
C SER A 25 -11.22 -9.05 10.18
N VAL A 26 -10.52 -7.94 9.95
CA VAL A 26 -9.06 -7.87 10.03
C VAL A 26 -8.67 -7.27 11.38
N PRO A 27 -7.65 -7.84 12.08
CA PRO A 27 -7.23 -7.29 13.37
C PRO A 27 -6.87 -5.82 13.30
N ARG A 28 -7.04 -5.14 14.42
CA ARG A 28 -6.82 -3.69 14.49
C ARG A 28 -5.41 -3.29 14.06
N ASN A 29 -4.39 -4.04 14.50
CA ASN A 29 -3.01 -3.69 14.16
C ASN A 29 -2.76 -3.77 12.66
N ILE A 30 -3.40 -4.73 11.99
CA ILE A 30 -3.29 -4.88 10.54
C ILE A 30 -4.01 -3.73 9.83
N ARG A 31 -5.22 -3.39 10.31
CA ARG A 31 -5.98 -2.26 9.77
C ARG A 31 -5.20 -0.96 9.92
N ARG A 32 -4.54 -0.78 11.07
CA ARG A 32 -3.75 0.42 11.31
C ARG A 32 -2.57 0.50 10.35
N SER A 33 -1.89 -0.61 10.11
CA SER A 33 -0.77 -0.63 9.17
C SER A 33 -1.22 -0.24 7.77
N ALA A 34 -2.38 -0.75 7.34
CA ALA A 34 -2.92 -0.39 6.03
C ALA A 34 -3.23 1.11 5.98
N SER A 35 -3.79 1.65 7.06
CA SER A 35 -4.09 3.06 7.15
C SER A 35 -2.81 3.91 7.13
N ASP A 36 -1.77 3.46 7.81
CA ASP A 36 -0.49 4.17 7.82
C ASP A 36 0.13 4.20 6.43
N ALA A 37 0.09 3.08 5.72
CA ALA A 37 0.61 3.02 4.36
C ALA A 37 -0.18 3.95 3.44
N LEU A 38 -1.50 3.97 3.61
CA LEU A 38 -2.36 4.84 2.82
C LEU A 38 -2.03 6.32 3.07
N THR A 39 -1.85 6.68 4.35
CA THR A 39 -1.50 8.03 4.72
C THR A 39 -0.16 8.43 4.12
N MET A 40 0.82 7.53 4.16
CA MET A 40 2.13 7.82 3.61
C MET A 40 2.05 8.08 2.11
N LEU A 41 1.26 7.31 1.39
CA LEU A 41 1.14 7.48 -0.05
C LEU A 41 0.53 8.82 -0.42
N GLY A 42 -0.32 9.37 0.44
CA GLY A 42 -0.95 10.66 0.18
C GLY A 42 -0.20 11.85 0.73
N ASN A 43 0.93 11.64 1.40
CA ASN A 43 1.62 12.70 2.12
C ASN A 43 2.59 13.47 1.22
N VAL A 44 2.04 14.10 0.20
CA VAL A 44 2.83 14.77 -0.84
C VAL A 44 3.60 15.97 -0.29
N GLU A 45 3.02 16.65 0.69
CA GLU A 45 3.63 17.86 1.22
C GLU A 45 4.93 17.58 1.97
N GLN A 46 4.94 16.53 2.77
CA GLN A 46 6.12 16.20 3.57
C GLN A 46 7.14 15.39 2.78
N GLU A 47 6.67 14.60 1.83
CA GLU A 47 7.57 13.85 0.97
C GLU A 47 7.09 13.95 -0.47
N PRO A 48 7.62 14.89 -1.25
CA PRO A 48 7.20 15.07 -2.64
C PRO A 48 7.56 13.90 -3.55
N SER A 49 8.60 13.13 -3.21
CA SER A 49 9.04 12.03 -4.05
C SER A 49 8.05 10.88 -3.99
N ARG A 50 7.43 10.59 -5.12
CA ARG A 50 6.51 9.49 -5.25
C ARG A 50 7.20 8.15 -4.99
N ALA A 51 8.44 8.02 -5.47
CA ALA A 51 9.20 6.79 -5.27
C ALA A 51 9.49 6.55 -3.79
N ILE A 52 9.83 7.60 -3.05
CA ILE A 52 10.12 7.47 -1.63
C ILE A 52 8.85 7.11 -0.87
N ARG A 53 7.73 7.77 -1.18
CA ARG A 53 6.46 7.44 -0.53
C ARG A 53 6.08 5.98 -0.77
N ALA A 54 6.24 5.51 -2.01
CA ALA A 54 5.94 4.12 -2.34
C ALA A 54 6.86 3.15 -1.59
N ASN A 55 8.14 3.52 -1.47
CA ASN A 55 9.10 2.67 -0.79
C ASN A 55 8.78 2.54 0.71
N VAL A 56 8.41 3.64 1.35
CA VAL A 56 8.06 3.60 2.77
C VAL A 56 6.79 2.80 2.98
N ALA A 57 5.77 3.01 2.14
CA ALA A 57 4.54 2.25 2.24
C ALA A 57 4.79 0.75 2.03
N THR A 58 5.66 0.41 1.08
CA THR A 58 6.02 -0.98 0.83
C THR A 58 6.65 -1.62 2.07
N SER A 59 7.56 -0.90 2.73
CA SER A 59 8.21 -1.40 3.94
C SER A 59 7.19 -1.70 5.04
N ILE A 60 6.23 -0.80 5.23
CA ILE A 60 5.16 -1.01 6.22
C ILE A 60 4.39 -2.28 5.88
N LEU A 61 4.04 -2.45 4.62
CA LEU A 61 3.20 -3.57 4.19
C LEU A 61 3.95 -4.90 4.21
N GLU A 62 5.24 -4.89 3.89
CA GLU A 62 6.04 -6.11 3.98
C GLU A 62 6.08 -6.61 5.41
N GLU A 63 6.30 -5.72 6.35
CA GLU A 63 6.31 -6.08 7.76
C GLU A 63 4.95 -6.60 8.20
N THR A 64 3.88 -5.94 7.74
CA THR A 64 2.52 -6.35 8.06
C THR A 64 2.21 -7.75 7.55
N SER A 65 2.69 -8.07 6.35
CA SER A 65 2.43 -9.38 5.75
C SER A 65 3.06 -10.53 6.53
N LEU A 66 4.07 -10.22 7.34
CA LEU A 66 4.75 -11.24 8.13
C LEU A 66 4.10 -11.44 9.49
N ASP A 67 3.13 -10.61 9.86
CA ASP A 67 2.45 -10.74 11.14
C ASP A 67 1.61 -12.02 11.15
N PRO A 68 1.82 -12.90 12.14
CA PRO A 68 1.06 -14.15 12.18
C PRO A 68 -0.45 -13.94 12.34
N ASN A 69 -0.88 -12.79 12.80
CA ASN A 69 -2.31 -12.46 12.93
C ASN A 69 -2.91 -11.92 11.66
N CYS A 70 -2.11 -11.74 10.60
CA CYS A 70 -2.63 -11.22 9.33
C CYS A 70 -3.44 -12.30 8.62
N PRO A 71 -4.75 -12.10 8.42
CA PRO A 71 -5.58 -13.10 7.73
C PRO A 71 -5.11 -13.32 6.30
N VAL A 72 -5.36 -14.54 5.79
CA VAL A 72 -4.89 -14.89 4.44
C VAL A 72 -5.45 -13.94 3.38
N HIS A 73 -6.73 -13.57 3.48
CA HIS A 73 -7.33 -12.69 2.48
C HIS A 73 -6.67 -11.30 2.49
N ALA A 74 -6.32 -10.80 3.67
CA ALA A 74 -5.64 -9.51 3.76
C ALA A 74 -4.20 -9.63 3.28
N ARG A 75 -3.53 -10.72 3.60
CA ARG A 75 -2.14 -10.92 3.17
C ARG A 75 -2.04 -10.95 1.64
N THR A 76 -2.97 -11.61 0.98
CA THR A 76 -3.00 -11.67 -0.48
C THR A 76 -3.15 -10.28 -1.07
N LEU A 77 -4.04 -9.47 -0.50
CA LEU A 77 -4.26 -8.11 -0.97
C LEU A 77 -3.05 -7.22 -0.70
N ILE A 78 -2.41 -7.42 0.44
CA ILE A 78 -1.20 -6.68 0.78
C ILE A 78 -0.09 -6.97 -0.24
N TRP A 79 0.10 -8.25 -0.60
CA TRP A 79 1.12 -8.60 -1.59
C TRP A 79 0.81 -8.02 -2.96
N LYS A 80 -0.46 -7.99 -3.33
CA LYS A 80 -0.84 -7.35 -4.58
C LYS A 80 -0.51 -5.86 -4.56
N THR A 81 -0.79 -5.20 -3.44
CA THR A 81 -0.48 -3.78 -3.29
C THR A 81 1.03 -3.55 -3.36
N ILE A 82 1.81 -4.40 -2.70
CA ILE A 82 3.27 -4.28 -2.74
C ILE A 82 3.77 -4.36 -4.18
N SER A 83 3.24 -5.31 -4.97
CA SER A 83 3.65 -5.44 -6.36
C SER A 83 3.39 -4.16 -7.14
N ILE A 84 2.25 -3.53 -6.91
CA ILE A 84 1.91 -2.27 -7.59
C ILE A 84 2.88 -1.17 -7.16
N LEU A 85 3.14 -1.06 -5.86
CA LEU A 85 3.99 0.00 -5.34
C LEU A 85 5.43 -0.15 -5.80
N GLU A 86 5.89 -1.38 -5.96
CA GLU A 86 7.24 -1.62 -6.45
C GLU A 86 7.39 -1.15 -7.88
N THR A 87 6.35 -1.29 -8.68
CA THR A 87 6.35 -0.79 -10.05
C THR A 87 6.50 0.73 -10.07
N ILE A 88 5.76 1.41 -9.20
CA ILE A 88 5.83 2.88 -9.10
C ILE A 88 7.22 3.31 -8.66
N ARG A 89 7.77 2.64 -7.65
CA ARG A 89 9.10 2.96 -7.13
C ARG A 89 10.17 2.84 -8.21
N ASP A 90 10.08 1.78 -9.01
CA ASP A 90 11.08 1.51 -10.02
C ASP A 90 11.00 2.49 -11.18
N ILE A 91 9.80 2.90 -11.54
CA ILE A 91 9.61 3.85 -12.65
C ILE A 91 10.17 5.22 -12.33
N GLU A 92 10.06 5.62 -11.07
CA GLU A 92 10.47 6.97 -10.64
C GLU A 92 11.98 7.13 -10.58
N GLU A 93 12.70 6.05 -10.65
CA GLU A 93 14.13 6.16 -10.68
C GLU A 93 14.62 6.85 -11.93
#